data_1011613c9c67b9a9d8ac29327b52d703
#
_entry.id   1011613c9c67b9a9d8ac29327b52d703
#
_cell.length_a   1.000
_cell.length_b   1.000
_cell.length_c   1.000
_cell.angle_alpha   90.00
_cell.angle_beta   90.00
_cell.angle_gamma   90.00
#
_symmetry.space_group_name_H-M   'P 1'
#
loop_
_entity.id
_entity.type
_entity.pdbx_description
1 polymer ?
#
loop_
_entity_poly.entity_id
_entity_poly.type
_entity_poly.pdbx_seq_one_letter_code
_entity_poly.pdbx_strand_id
1 'polypeptide(L)'
;MAEQKQLNINIAPDKQQGVFANLALIAHTPTEFVFDCAQLMPGIQQANVVARVVVTPDQAKKILGALQNNIGQYEQKFGTIQPIGGQPHGNTLPLTFTGGEA
;
A
#
# COMPACT_ATOMS: atom_id res chain seq x y z
N MET A 1 -32.86 0.89 6.76
CA MET A 1 -31.93 0.78 6.69
C MET A 1 -31.43 -0.17 6.02
N ALA A 2 -30.66 -0.11 5.62
CA ALA A 2 -30.19 -1.04 4.90
C ALA A 2 -29.88 -2.14 5.67
N GLU A 3 -30.17 -3.23 5.23
CA GLU A 3 -29.85 -4.26 5.94
C GLU A 3 -28.46 -4.53 5.91
N GLN A 4 -27.90 -5.08 6.86
CA GLN A 4 -26.57 -5.41 6.86
C GLN A 4 -26.37 -6.66 6.22
N LYS A 5 -25.70 -6.72 5.14
CA LYS A 5 -25.36 -7.93 4.51
C LYS A 5 -24.17 -8.47 5.16
N GLN A 6 -24.15 -9.73 5.40
CA GLN A 6 -22.98 -10.38 5.87
C GLN A 6 -22.05 -10.54 4.73
N LEU A 7 -20.87 -10.01 4.85
CA LEU A 7 -19.86 -10.08 3.81
C LEU A 7 -18.87 -11.17 4.13
N ASN A 8 -18.78 -12.13 3.28
CA ASN A 8 -17.81 -13.19 3.46
C ASN A 8 -16.57 -12.84 2.68
N ILE A 9 -15.47 -12.76 3.37
CA ILE A 9 -14.19 -12.42 2.75
C ILE A 9 -13.33 -13.66 2.75
N ASN A 10 -12.91 -14.03 1.58
CA ASN A 10 -12.13 -15.24 1.41
C ASN A 10 -10.76 -14.90 0.85
N ILE A 11 -9.76 -15.65 1.26
CA ILE A 11 -8.43 -15.47 0.72
C ILE A 11 -8.02 -16.77 0.09
N ALA A 12 -7.66 -16.74 -1.17
CA ALA A 12 -7.23 -17.93 -1.89
C ALA A 12 -5.93 -18.45 -1.30
N PRO A 13 -5.74 -19.77 -1.33
CA PRO A 13 -4.54 -20.32 -0.70
C PRO A 13 -3.23 -19.75 -1.23
N ASP A 14 -3.17 -19.47 -2.53
CA ASP A 14 -1.94 -18.95 -3.09
C ASP A 14 -1.70 -17.49 -2.73
N LYS A 15 -2.67 -16.81 -2.09
CA LYS A 15 -2.49 -15.44 -1.67
C LYS A 15 -2.24 -15.31 -0.18
N GLN A 16 -2.32 -16.40 0.55
CA GLN A 16 -2.28 -16.30 2.00
C GLN A 16 -0.95 -15.87 2.54
N GLN A 17 0.13 -16.20 1.85
CA GLN A 17 1.44 -15.81 2.34
C GLN A 17 1.75 -14.35 2.08
N GLY A 18 1.07 -13.75 1.12
CA GLY A 18 1.33 -12.38 0.78
C GLY A 18 2.66 -12.20 0.08
N VAL A 19 3.07 -10.95 -0.08
CA VAL A 19 4.37 -10.63 -0.64
C VAL A 19 5.04 -9.65 0.29
N PHE A 20 6.33 -9.79 0.43
CA PHE A 20 7.08 -8.84 1.24
C PHE A 20 7.44 -7.64 0.38
N ALA A 21 7.26 -6.45 0.92
CA ALA A 21 7.65 -5.23 0.23
C ALA A 21 8.21 -4.27 1.25
N ASN A 22 9.26 -3.58 0.88
CA ASN A 22 9.84 -2.56 1.75
C ASN A 22 9.85 -1.20 1.09
N LEU A 23 9.11 -1.05 0.00
CA LEU A 23 9.00 0.21 -0.69
C LEU A 23 7.62 0.26 -1.31
N ALA A 24 6.93 1.37 -1.17
CA ALA A 24 5.62 1.52 -1.78
C ALA A 24 5.59 2.82 -2.55
N LEU A 25 5.14 2.74 -3.79
CA LEU A 25 5.05 3.89 -4.65
C LEU A 25 3.59 4.09 -4.98
N ILE A 26 3.12 5.32 -4.85
CA ILE A 26 1.71 5.60 -5.04
C ILE A 26 1.57 6.67 -6.12
N ALA A 27 0.71 6.40 -7.05
CA ALA A 27 0.41 7.34 -8.11
C ALA A 27 -1.10 7.38 -8.32
N HIS A 28 -1.56 8.34 -9.08
CA HIS A 28 -2.99 8.44 -9.29
C HIS A 28 -3.28 9.05 -10.65
N THR A 29 -4.48 8.76 -11.12
CA THR A 29 -5.10 9.45 -12.23
C THR A 29 -6.40 10.03 -11.71
N PRO A 30 -7.17 10.74 -12.52
CA PRO A 30 -8.46 11.24 -12.02
C PRO A 30 -9.42 10.15 -11.57
N THR A 31 -9.25 8.92 -12.03
CA THR A 31 -10.21 7.88 -11.73
C THR A 31 -9.65 6.75 -10.88
N GLU A 32 -8.34 6.71 -10.65
CA GLU A 32 -7.74 5.56 -9.97
C GLU A 32 -6.56 5.96 -9.14
N PHE A 33 -6.29 5.18 -8.11
CA PHE A 33 -5.01 5.23 -7.41
C PHE A 33 -4.31 3.91 -7.61
N VAL A 34 -3.01 3.97 -7.79
CA VAL A 34 -2.19 2.79 -8.04
C VAL A 34 -1.16 2.68 -6.93
N PHE A 35 -1.17 1.55 -6.24
CA PHE A 35 -0.20 1.27 -5.18
C PHE A 35 0.74 0.20 -5.70
N ASP A 36 2.00 0.54 -5.87
CA ASP A 36 3.00 -0.41 -6.30
C ASP A 36 3.88 -0.76 -5.12
N CYS A 37 3.84 -2.00 -4.71
CA CYS A 37 4.66 -2.49 -3.62
C CYS A 37 5.88 -3.13 -4.22
N ALA A 38 7.06 -2.72 -3.77
CA ALA A 38 8.31 -3.14 -4.38
C ALA A 38 9.28 -3.64 -3.35
N GLN A 39 10.25 -4.38 -3.80
CA GLN A 39 11.35 -4.86 -2.97
C GLN A 39 12.64 -4.25 -3.43
N LEU A 40 13.37 -3.70 -2.48
CA LEU A 40 14.71 -3.24 -2.73
C LEU A 40 15.63 -4.10 -1.90
N MET A 41 16.51 -4.84 -2.54
CA MET A 41 17.35 -5.79 -1.84
C MET A 41 18.80 -5.31 -1.86
N PRO A 42 19.56 -5.66 -0.84
CA PRO A 42 20.98 -5.27 -0.80
C PRO A 42 21.70 -5.80 -2.01
N GLY A 43 22.57 -4.98 -2.57
CA GLY A 43 23.35 -5.38 -3.72
C GLY A 43 22.62 -5.29 -5.04
N ILE A 44 21.34 -4.89 -5.02
CA ILE A 44 20.60 -4.75 -6.24
C ILE A 44 20.25 -3.28 -6.39
N GLN A 45 20.53 -2.74 -7.55
CA GLN A 45 20.34 -1.32 -7.75
C GLN A 45 18.97 -0.96 -8.21
N GLN A 46 18.13 -1.94 -8.43
CA GLN A 46 16.83 -1.70 -8.99
C GLN A 46 15.77 -2.29 -8.07
N ALA A 47 14.76 -1.52 -7.78
CA ALA A 47 13.65 -2.05 -7.02
C ALA A 47 12.68 -2.74 -7.97
N ASN A 48 12.13 -3.85 -7.55
CA ASN A 48 11.21 -4.60 -8.37
C ASN A 48 9.82 -4.57 -7.76
N VAL A 49 8.84 -4.22 -8.57
CA VAL A 49 7.46 -4.22 -8.12
C VAL A 49 6.99 -5.66 -8.03
N VAL A 50 6.54 -6.04 -6.86
CA VAL A 50 6.06 -7.40 -6.62
C VAL A 50 4.54 -7.46 -6.56
N ALA A 51 3.89 -6.33 -6.42
CA ALA A 51 2.42 -6.30 -6.41
C ALA A 51 1.96 -4.92 -6.80
N ARG A 52 0.90 -4.86 -7.56
CA ARG A 52 0.27 -3.60 -7.94
C ARG A 52 -1.21 -3.72 -7.64
N VAL A 53 -1.74 -2.73 -6.92
CA VAL A 53 -3.14 -2.72 -6.58
C VAL A 53 -3.73 -1.42 -7.08
N VAL A 54 -4.82 -1.51 -7.82
CA VAL A 54 -5.49 -0.34 -8.38
C VAL A 54 -6.82 -0.20 -7.67
N VAL A 55 -7.08 0.97 -7.15
CA VAL A 55 -8.32 1.19 -6.40
C VAL A 55 -8.96 2.49 -6.85
N THR A 56 -10.22 2.65 -6.50
CA THR A 56 -10.91 3.91 -6.76
C THR A 56 -10.43 4.97 -5.78
N PRO A 57 -10.60 6.26 -6.11
CA PRO A 57 -10.23 7.30 -5.15
C PRO A 57 -10.93 7.17 -3.81
N ASP A 58 -12.20 6.78 -3.83
CA ASP A 58 -12.93 6.58 -2.59
C ASP A 58 -12.30 5.48 -1.76
N GLN A 59 -11.92 4.38 -2.39
CA GLN A 59 -11.30 3.28 -1.66
C GLN A 59 -9.93 3.68 -1.14
N ALA A 60 -9.21 4.52 -1.87
CA ALA A 60 -7.92 4.98 -1.40
C ALA A 60 -8.06 5.76 -0.09
N LYS A 61 -9.10 6.58 0.03
CA LYS A 61 -9.32 7.29 1.28
C LYS A 61 -9.67 6.34 2.41
N LYS A 62 -10.42 5.31 2.11
CA LYS A 62 -10.76 4.33 3.14
C LYS A 62 -9.53 3.54 3.58
N ILE A 63 -8.65 3.23 2.65
CA ILE A 63 -7.40 2.56 2.99
C ILE A 63 -6.56 3.45 3.90
N LEU A 64 -6.49 4.73 3.59
CA LEU A 64 -5.74 5.66 4.41
C LEU A 64 -6.26 5.66 5.84
N GLY A 65 -7.57 5.76 6.00
CA GLY A 65 -8.16 5.78 7.34
C GLY A 65 -7.91 4.48 8.08
N ALA A 66 -8.07 3.36 7.40
CA ALA A 66 -7.85 2.07 8.03
C ALA A 66 -6.39 1.91 8.44
N LEU A 67 -5.48 2.37 7.61
CA LEU A 67 -4.06 2.28 7.92
C LEU A 67 -3.72 3.16 9.11
N GLN A 68 -4.24 4.38 9.15
CA GLN A 68 -4.01 5.28 10.27
C GLN A 68 -4.49 4.66 11.57
N ASN A 69 -5.66 4.06 11.53
CA ASN A 69 -6.22 3.45 12.71
C ASN A 69 -5.36 2.28 13.19
N ASN A 70 -4.92 1.46 12.27
CA ASN A 70 -4.08 0.32 12.64
C ASN A 70 -2.71 0.73 13.15
N ILE A 71 -2.13 1.74 12.54
CA ILE A 71 -0.85 2.25 13.02
C ILE A 71 -1.01 2.79 14.43
N GLY A 72 -2.13 3.51 14.68
CA GLY A 72 -2.36 4.03 16.02
C GLY A 72 -2.45 2.92 17.06
N GLN A 73 -3.16 1.85 16.73
CA GLN A 73 -3.27 0.73 17.66
C GLN A 73 -1.92 0.05 17.87
N TYR A 74 -1.14 -0.08 16.81
CA TYR A 74 0.17 -0.66 16.91
C TYR A 74 1.04 0.17 17.86
N GLU A 75 1.02 1.48 17.66
CA GLU A 75 1.90 2.35 18.45
C GLU A 75 1.50 2.40 19.91
N GLN A 76 0.23 2.24 20.20
CA GLN A 76 -0.18 2.18 21.59
C GLN A 76 0.33 0.92 22.27
N LYS A 77 0.45 -0.15 21.53
CA LYS A 77 0.85 -1.40 22.11
C LYS A 77 2.35 -1.61 22.09
N PHE A 78 3.02 -1.16 21.05
CA PHE A 78 4.41 -1.48 20.84
C PHE A 78 5.33 -0.26 20.80
N GLY A 79 4.76 0.94 20.90
CA GLY A 79 5.57 2.15 20.87
C GLY A 79 5.59 2.78 19.50
N THR A 80 6.06 4.01 19.46
CA THR A 80 6.05 4.81 18.26
C THR A 80 6.96 4.21 17.19
N ILE A 81 6.47 4.13 15.99
CA ILE A 81 7.27 3.65 14.87
C ILE A 81 8.26 4.75 14.49
N GLN A 82 9.52 4.38 14.41
CA GLN A 82 10.54 5.34 14.02
C GLN A 82 10.87 5.13 12.56
N PRO A 83 10.64 6.14 11.73
CA PRO A 83 10.97 5.98 10.32
C PRO A 83 12.47 5.80 10.15
N ILE A 84 12.84 4.87 9.29
CA ILE A 84 14.22 4.63 9.01
C ILE A 84 14.58 5.42 7.78
N GLY A 85 15.62 6.20 7.88
CA GLY A 85 16.10 6.92 6.72
C GLY A 85 15.41 8.24 6.46
N GLY A 86 14.64 8.75 7.39
CA GLY A 86 14.13 10.08 7.21
C GLY A 86 12.74 10.28 7.69
N GLN A 87 12.07 11.23 7.10
CA GLN A 87 10.79 11.65 7.56
C GLN A 87 9.72 10.70 7.11
N PRO A 88 8.61 10.62 7.81
CA PRO A 88 7.54 9.70 7.43
C PRO A 88 6.67 10.25 6.31
N HIS A 89 7.29 10.64 5.21
CA HIS A 89 6.54 11.03 4.05
C HIS A 89 6.26 9.77 3.26
N GLY A 90 5.21 9.73 2.57
CA GLY A 90 5.00 8.62 1.68
C GLY A 90 6.01 8.62 0.56
N ASN A 91 6.19 7.50 -0.06
CA ASN A 91 7.03 7.38 -1.23
C ASN A 91 6.17 7.67 -2.45
N THR A 92 6.37 8.85 -3.01
CA THR A 92 5.60 9.23 -4.16
C THR A 92 6.55 9.49 -5.31
N LEU A 93 6.09 9.17 -6.48
CA LEU A 93 6.86 9.42 -7.66
C LEU A 93 6.11 10.38 -8.55
N PRO A 94 6.81 11.11 -9.39
CA PRO A 94 6.13 11.85 -10.42
C PRO A 94 5.28 10.89 -11.23
N LEU A 95 4.22 11.39 -11.78
CA LEU A 95 3.36 10.51 -12.46
C LEU A 95 3.88 9.95 -13.72
N THR A 96 4.93 10.44 -14.24
CA THR A 96 5.46 9.92 -15.45
C THR A 96 6.19 8.68 -15.16
N PHE A 97 5.59 7.59 -15.41
CA PHE A 97 6.28 6.34 -15.29
C PHE A 97 6.88 6.04 -16.60
N THR A 98 8.13 5.77 -16.58
CA THR A 98 8.67 5.28 -17.80
C THR A 98 8.41 3.86 -17.86
N GLY A 99 8.01 3.39 -18.79
CA GLY A 99 7.76 2.03 -18.98
C GLY A 99 6.46 1.77 -18.58
N GLY A 100 5.98 2.06 -18.18
CA GLY A 100 4.89 1.68 -17.92
C GLY A 100 3.67 1.94 -18.12
N GLU A 101 3.41 2.20 -18.12
CA GLU A 101 2.75 2.51 -18.19
C GLU A 101 2.01 2.87 -18.14
N ALA A 102 1.76 2.99 -18.04
CA ALA A 102 1.26 3.26 -18.12
C ALA A 102 0.41 3.70 -17.98
#